data_5043c02411e799e04afc2e34c261f25a
#
_entry.id   5043c02411e799e04afc2e34c261f25a
#
_cell.length_a   1.000
_cell.length_b   1.000
_cell.length_c   1.000
_cell.angle_alpha   90.00
_cell.angle_beta   90.00
_cell.angle_gamma   90.00
#
_symmetry.space_group_name_H-M   'P 1'
#
loop_
_entity.id
_entity.type
_entity.pdbx_description
1 polymer ?
#
loop_
_entity_poly.entity_id
_entity_poly.type
_entity_poly.pdbx_seq_one_letter_code
_entity_poly.pdbx_strand_id
1 'polypeptide(L)'
;MGKKILVVDDEKLIVKGIRFSLEQDDMEVDCAYDGEEALNLAKEKEYDLILLDVMLPKLTGLEVCQQIREFSNVPIIMLTAKSEDMDKILGLEYGADDYITKPFNILEVK
;
A
#
# COMPACT_ATOMS: atom_id res chain seq x y z
N MET A 1 19.91 -4.90 -8.20
CA MET A 1 18.55 -5.10 -8.68
C MET A 1 17.53 -4.65 -7.68
N GLY A 2 16.69 -3.74 -8.08
CA GLY A 2 15.72 -3.14 -7.20
C GLY A 2 14.51 -4.03 -6.98
N LYS A 3 13.89 -3.85 -5.82
CA LYS A 3 12.60 -4.48 -5.55
C LYS A 3 11.51 -3.64 -6.20
N LYS A 4 10.39 -4.27 -6.51
CA LYS A 4 9.25 -3.59 -7.11
C LYS A 4 8.17 -3.38 -6.07
N ILE A 5 7.77 -2.12 -5.89
CA ILE A 5 6.80 -1.73 -4.86
C ILE A 5 5.62 -1.01 -5.50
N LEU A 6 4.42 -1.37 -5.07
CA LEU A 6 3.20 -0.66 -5.46
C LEU A 6 2.78 0.24 -4.31
N VAL A 7 2.64 1.53 -4.58
CA VAL A 7 2.18 2.51 -3.59
C VAL A 7 0.78 2.94 -3.96
N VAL A 8 -0.16 2.76 -3.04
CA VAL A 8 -1.58 3.06 -3.29
C VAL A 8 -2.08 4.08 -2.28
N ASP A 9 -2.37 5.28 -2.73
CA ASP A 9 -2.90 6.36 -1.91
C ASP A 9 -3.53 7.38 -2.84
N ASP A 10 -4.63 7.99 -2.45
CA ASP A 10 -5.28 9.00 -3.27
C ASP A 10 -4.66 10.39 -3.10
N GLU A 11 -3.79 10.55 -2.11
CA GLU A 11 -3.07 11.81 -1.91
C GLU A 11 -1.77 11.80 -2.71
N LYS A 12 -1.78 12.52 -3.82
CA LYS A 12 -0.64 12.50 -4.75
C LYS A 12 0.66 12.97 -4.14
N LEU A 13 0.60 13.91 -3.21
CA LEU A 13 1.82 14.39 -2.56
C LEU A 13 2.47 13.31 -1.69
N ILE A 14 1.66 12.50 -1.02
CA ILE A 14 2.17 11.38 -0.21
C ILE A 14 2.83 10.34 -1.13
N VAL A 15 2.13 9.98 -2.20
CA VAL A 15 2.66 9.02 -3.16
C VAL A 15 3.98 9.51 -3.74
N LYS A 16 4.04 10.77 -4.12
CA LYS A 16 5.25 11.35 -4.70
C LYS A 16 6.42 11.30 -3.73
N GLY A 17 6.18 11.62 -2.47
CA GLY A 17 7.23 11.59 -1.45
C GLY A 17 7.75 10.19 -1.20
N ILE A 18 6.85 9.21 -1.09
CA ILE A 18 7.22 7.82 -0.88
C ILE A 18 8.01 7.31 -2.10
N ARG A 19 7.51 7.57 -3.28
CA ARG A 19 8.15 7.15 -4.52
C ARG A 19 9.57 7.69 -4.62
N PHE A 20 9.74 9.00 -4.35
CA PHE A 20 11.05 9.63 -4.41
C PHE A 20 12.05 8.94 -3.48
N SER A 21 11.63 8.71 -2.24
CA SER A 21 12.50 8.08 -1.25
C SER A 21 12.87 6.65 -1.62
N LEU A 22 11.91 5.88 -2.12
CA LEU A 22 12.16 4.49 -2.48
C LEU A 22 13.01 4.38 -3.74
N GLU A 23 12.81 5.26 -4.70
CA GLU A 23 13.61 5.25 -5.92
C GLU A 23 15.07 5.59 -5.65
N GLN A 24 15.35 6.36 -4.61
CA GLN A 24 16.74 6.63 -4.21
C GLN A 24 17.46 5.37 -3.74
N ASP A 25 16.71 4.37 -3.31
CA ASP A 25 17.27 3.09 -2.86
C ASP A 25 17.23 2.04 -3.98
N ASP A 26 17.16 2.47 -5.23
CA ASP A 26 17.13 1.60 -6.41
C ASP A 26 15.90 0.70 -6.49
N MET A 27 14.79 1.10 -5.88
CA MET A 27 13.55 0.36 -5.97
C MET A 27 12.71 0.87 -7.13
N GLU A 28 12.00 -0.03 -7.79
CA GLU A 28 11.03 0.35 -8.82
C GLU A 28 9.69 0.60 -8.13
N VAL A 29 9.06 1.72 -8.43
CA VAL A 29 7.80 2.08 -7.78
C VAL A 29 6.72 2.35 -8.81
N ASP A 30 5.61 1.62 -8.71
CA ASP A 30 4.40 1.92 -9.44
C ASP A 30 3.42 2.57 -8.48
N CYS A 31 2.56 3.43 -9.00
CA CYS A 31 1.62 4.18 -8.17
C CYS A 31 0.19 3.92 -8.62
N ALA A 32 -0.72 3.81 -7.65
CA ALA A 32 -2.14 3.75 -7.91
C ALA A 32 -2.84 4.74 -6.99
N TYR A 33 -3.90 5.35 -7.48
CA TYR A 33 -4.59 6.42 -6.75
C TYR A 33 -5.99 6.04 -6.32
N ASP A 34 -6.44 4.85 -6.64
CA ASP A 34 -7.70 4.30 -6.17
C ASP A 34 -7.60 2.77 -6.09
N GLY A 35 -8.60 2.16 -5.46
CA GLY A 35 -8.56 0.72 -5.21
C GLY A 35 -8.68 -0.13 -6.47
N GLU A 36 -9.43 0.35 -7.45
CA GLU A 36 -9.62 -0.38 -8.70
C GLU A 36 -8.33 -0.45 -9.49
N GLU A 37 -7.63 0.69 -9.59
CA GLU A 37 -6.34 0.76 -10.25
C GLU A 37 -5.32 -0.14 -9.56
N ALA A 38 -5.33 -0.14 -8.22
CA ALA A 38 -4.43 -0.97 -7.43
C ALA A 38 -4.64 -2.46 -7.73
N LEU A 39 -5.90 -2.89 -7.79
CA LEU A 39 -6.21 -4.28 -8.09
C LEU A 39 -5.75 -4.67 -9.48
N ASN A 40 -5.98 -3.82 -10.46
CA ASN A 40 -5.57 -4.10 -11.82
C ASN A 40 -4.05 -4.26 -11.93
N LEU A 41 -3.30 -3.38 -11.29
CA LEU A 41 -1.84 -3.47 -11.29
C LEU A 41 -1.36 -4.72 -10.56
N ALA A 42 -1.99 -5.04 -9.43
CA ALA A 42 -1.59 -6.23 -8.66
C ALA A 42 -1.82 -7.52 -9.43
N LYS A 43 -2.82 -7.54 -10.31
CA LYS A 43 -3.10 -8.70 -11.15
C LYS A 43 -2.15 -8.80 -12.34
N GLU A 44 -1.73 -7.65 -12.87
CA GLU A 44 -0.89 -7.62 -14.06
C GLU A 44 0.58 -7.83 -13.78
N LYS A 45 1.04 -7.42 -12.59
CA LYS A 45 2.46 -7.42 -12.24
C LYS A 45 2.67 -8.06 -10.89
N GLU A 46 3.89 -8.53 -10.66
CA GLU A 46 4.28 -9.06 -9.37
C GLU A 46 5.05 -7.98 -8.61
N TYR A 47 4.71 -7.78 -7.36
CA TYR A 47 5.37 -6.81 -6.50
C TYR A 47 6.02 -7.49 -5.32
N ASP A 48 7.08 -6.88 -4.79
CA ASP A 48 7.73 -7.36 -3.58
C ASP A 48 7.05 -6.82 -2.33
N LEU A 49 6.31 -5.72 -2.47
CA LEU A 49 5.64 -5.08 -1.36
C LEU A 49 4.54 -4.17 -1.90
N ILE A 50 3.42 -4.08 -1.20
CA ILE A 50 2.36 -3.13 -1.51
C ILE A 50 2.14 -2.24 -0.28
N LEU A 51 2.22 -0.93 -0.48
CA LEU A 51 1.87 0.05 0.54
C LEU A 51 0.48 0.56 0.18
N LEU A 52 -0.50 0.34 1.05
CA LEU A 52 -1.90 0.48 0.70
C LEU A 52 -2.65 1.34 1.71
N ASP A 53 -3.17 2.46 1.26
CA ASP A 53 -3.99 3.33 2.10
C ASP A 53 -5.32 2.66 2.39
N VAL A 54 -5.79 2.75 3.63
CA VAL A 54 -7.08 2.22 4.04
C VAL A 54 -8.22 3.00 3.39
N MET A 55 -8.10 4.32 3.34
CA MET A 55 -9.17 5.19 2.83
C MET A 55 -8.92 5.55 1.38
N LEU A 56 -9.55 4.80 0.48
CA LEU A 56 -9.38 5.00 -0.96
C LEU A 56 -10.74 5.23 -1.64
N PRO A 57 -10.75 5.98 -2.77
CA PRO A 57 -11.95 6.05 -3.60
C PRO A 57 -12.24 4.70 -4.24
N LYS A 58 -13.48 4.48 -4.62
CA LYS A 58 -13.98 3.30 -5.31
C LYS A 58 -14.00 2.04 -4.45
N LEU A 59 -12.82 1.53 -4.08
CA LEU A 59 -12.70 0.39 -3.19
C LEU A 59 -11.83 0.80 -2.01
N THR A 60 -12.24 0.47 -0.80
CA THR A 60 -11.41 0.77 0.37
C THR A 60 -10.15 -0.08 0.34
N GLY A 61 -9.12 0.36 1.05
CA GLY A 61 -7.89 -0.42 1.16
C GLY A 61 -8.13 -1.80 1.74
N LEU A 62 -9.10 -1.92 2.66
CA LEU A 62 -9.44 -3.21 3.26
C LEU A 62 -9.98 -4.17 2.20
N GLU A 63 -10.88 -3.69 1.35
CA GLU A 63 -11.43 -4.50 0.26
C GLU A 63 -10.34 -4.89 -0.74
N VAL A 64 -9.47 -3.96 -1.08
CA VAL A 64 -8.36 -4.23 -2.00
C VAL A 64 -7.45 -5.32 -1.44
N CYS A 65 -7.09 -5.20 -0.18
CA CYS A 65 -6.24 -6.18 0.50
C CYS A 65 -6.87 -7.57 0.46
N GLN A 66 -8.15 -7.66 0.81
CA GLN A 66 -8.88 -8.93 0.81
C GLN A 66 -8.89 -9.56 -0.58
N GLN A 67 -9.13 -8.76 -1.61
CA GLN A 67 -9.17 -9.28 -2.97
C GLN A 67 -7.80 -9.70 -3.47
N ILE A 68 -6.75 -8.95 -3.10
CA ILE A 68 -5.38 -9.34 -3.47
C ILE A 68 -5.03 -10.69 -2.86
N ARG A 69 -5.47 -10.95 -1.64
CA ARG A 69 -5.19 -12.21 -0.97
C ARG A 69 -5.82 -13.41 -1.66
N GLU A 70 -6.78 -13.20 -2.53
CA GLU A 70 -7.38 -14.31 -3.29
C GLU A 70 -6.42 -14.86 -4.36
N PHE A 71 -5.43 -14.06 -4.77
CA PHE A 71 -4.51 -14.50 -5.83
C PHE A 71 -3.02 -14.27 -5.51
N SER A 72 -2.69 -13.66 -4.37
CA SER A 72 -1.30 -13.33 -4.06
C SER A 72 -1.05 -13.30 -2.56
N ASN A 73 0.16 -13.69 -2.18
CA ASN A 73 0.64 -13.58 -0.80
C ASN A 73 1.66 -12.45 -0.64
N VAL A 74 1.67 -11.51 -1.57
CA VAL A 74 2.60 -10.39 -1.50
C VAL A 74 2.46 -9.64 -0.17
N PRO A 75 3.58 -9.24 0.46
CA PRO A 75 3.49 -8.45 1.69
C PRO A 75 2.74 -7.15 1.47
N ILE A 76 1.82 -6.85 2.37
CA ILE A 76 1.00 -5.63 2.32
C ILE A 76 1.13 -4.89 3.64
N ILE A 77 1.51 -3.62 3.56
CA ILE A 77 1.53 -2.73 4.72
C ILE A 77 0.43 -1.69 4.52
N MET A 78 -0.49 -1.62 5.49
CA MET A 78 -1.58 -0.65 5.42
C MET A 78 -1.12 0.70 5.93
N LEU A 79 -1.50 1.75 5.20
CA LEU A 79 -1.26 3.13 5.62
C LEU A 79 -2.59 3.64 6.20
N THR A 80 -2.61 3.91 7.50
CA THR A 80 -3.86 4.27 8.19
C THR A 80 -3.85 5.72 8.65
N ALA A 81 -5.05 6.26 8.85
CA ALA A 81 -5.18 7.53 9.50
C ALA A 81 -4.77 7.38 10.97
N LYS A 82 -4.32 8.48 11.53
CA LYS A 82 -3.79 8.53 12.88
C LYS A 82 -4.74 7.90 13.90
N SER A 83 -4.20 7.00 14.71
CA SER A 83 -4.86 6.46 15.92
C SER A 83 -6.18 5.72 15.70
N GLU A 84 -6.46 5.29 14.51
CA GLU A 84 -7.68 4.52 14.27
C GLU A 84 -7.44 3.05 14.55
N ASP A 85 -7.55 2.66 15.83
CA ASP A 85 -7.30 1.28 16.24
C ASP A 85 -8.17 0.27 15.50
N MET A 86 -9.42 0.65 15.23
CA MET A 86 -10.32 -0.21 14.48
C MET A 86 -9.79 -0.50 13.09
N ASP A 87 -9.26 0.51 12.40
CA ASP A 87 -8.72 0.33 11.07
C ASP A 87 -7.51 -0.59 11.09
N LYS A 88 -6.67 -0.48 12.11
CA LYS A 88 -5.50 -1.33 12.26
C LYS A 88 -5.89 -2.79 12.43
N ILE A 89 -6.85 -3.05 13.29
CA ILE A 89 -7.33 -4.40 13.55
C ILE A 89 -7.97 -4.98 12.30
N LEU A 90 -8.83 -4.22 11.65
CA LEU A 90 -9.50 -4.67 10.43
C LEU A 90 -8.50 -4.93 9.30
N GLY A 91 -7.45 -4.10 9.19
CA GLY A 91 -6.43 -4.32 8.18
C GLY A 91 -5.74 -5.66 8.34
N LEU A 92 -5.39 -6.03 9.56
CA LEU A 92 -4.75 -7.31 9.83
C LEU A 92 -5.72 -8.47 9.60
N GLU A 93 -6.98 -8.32 9.96
CA GLU A 93 -8.00 -9.34 9.72
C GLU A 93 -8.24 -9.60 8.24
N TYR A 94 -8.07 -8.57 7.40
CA TYR A 94 -8.25 -8.69 5.95
C TYR A 94 -6.98 -9.15 5.23
N GLY A 95 -5.95 -9.51 5.97
CA GLY A 95 -4.77 -10.13 5.41
C GLY A 95 -3.55 -9.23 5.23
N ALA A 96 -3.56 -8.03 5.79
CA ALA A 96 -2.38 -7.18 5.79
C ALA A 96 -1.33 -7.75 6.73
N ASP A 97 -0.06 -7.56 6.40
CA ASP A 97 1.04 -8.04 7.23
C ASP A 97 1.40 -7.07 8.34
N ASP A 98 1.14 -5.78 8.11
CA ASP A 98 1.47 -4.75 9.08
C ASP A 98 0.73 -3.47 8.71
N TYR A 99 0.91 -2.44 9.53
CA TYR A 99 0.31 -1.13 9.27
C TYR A 99 1.25 -0.04 9.78
N ILE A 100 1.12 1.15 9.18
CA ILE A 100 1.85 2.34 9.60
C ILE A 100 0.86 3.49 9.67
N THR A 101 0.90 4.24 10.76
CA THR A 101 0.00 5.36 10.98
C THR A 101 0.53 6.62 10.31
N LYS A 102 -0.33 7.35 9.62
CA LYS A 102 0.02 8.65 9.02
C LYS A 102 -0.05 9.76 10.08
N PRO A 103 0.79 10.79 9.98
CA PRO A 103 1.96 10.89 9.11
C PRO A 103 3.06 9.95 9.58
N PHE A 104 3.85 9.46 8.67
CA PHE A 104 4.87 8.48 9.01
C PHE A 104 6.25 8.92 8.51
N ASN A 105 7.27 8.34 9.15
CA ASN A 105 8.64 8.53 8.70
C ASN A 105 8.94 7.50 7.64
N ILE A 106 9.34 7.95 6.47
CA ILE A 106 9.59 7.03 5.34
C ILE A 106 10.65 5.98 5.70
N LEU A 107 11.52 6.27 6.63
CA LEU A 107 12.54 5.31 7.07
C LEU A 107 11.92 4.06 7.69
N GLU A 108 10.73 4.17 8.26
CA GLU A 108 10.03 3.01 8.82
C GLU A 108 9.57 2.04 7.74
N VAL A 109 9.36 2.54 6.53
CA VAL A 109 8.89 1.74 5.41
C VAL A 109 10.01 0.94 4.78
N LYS A 110 11.17 1.54 4.75
CA LYS A 110 12.34 0.92 4.14
C LYS A 110 12.89 -0.20 5.01
#